data_b269c637ab10eadefa0d5cad7118274a
#
_entry.id   b269c637ab10eadefa0d5cad7118274a
#
_cell.length_a   1.000
_cell.length_b   1.000
_cell.length_c   1.000
_cell.angle_alpha   90.00
_cell.angle_beta   90.00
_cell.angle_gamma   90.00
#
_symmetry.space_group_name_H-M   'P 1'
#
loop_
_entity.id
_entity.type
_entity.pdbx_description
1 polymer ?
#
loop_
_entity_poly.entity_id
_entity_poly.type
_entity_poly.pdbx_seq_one_letter_code
_entity_poly.pdbx_strand_id
1 'polypeptide(L)'
;MIRVTMRKTDFAPVKRMGGMYQLMFHREDVTEPVYQLDDNGEKVIGEDGNPIITGQEETDLCSALVEAFHEKATESAVRSRLAKYYDSITDWKILSGFEWRGMKVWLSMENQFNYKAAYDLAVQTNGASLPVTFKFGTTENPIYYQFDTLEELSDFYSSAISYINNILAEGWEKKDAIDWNEYEVLLNNKY
;
A
#
# COMPACT_ATOMS: atom_id res chain seq x y z
N MET A 1 12.20 -3.38 -7.20
CA MET A 1 11.91 -1.98 -6.80
C MET A 1 12.41 -1.79 -5.40
N ILE A 2 13.15 -0.71 -5.14
CA ILE A 2 13.74 -0.39 -3.81
C ILE A 2 13.47 1.09 -3.49
N ARG A 3 13.35 1.43 -2.19
CA ARG A 3 13.33 2.84 -1.75
C ARG A 3 14.77 3.30 -1.53
N VAL A 4 15.11 4.45 -2.10
CA VAL A 4 16.46 5.03 -2.05
C VAL A 4 16.37 6.46 -1.57
N THR A 5 17.25 6.84 -0.63
CA THR A 5 17.45 8.24 -0.24
C THR A 5 18.55 8.85 -1.10
N MET A 6 18.30 10.03 -1.63
CA MET A 6 19.20 10.74 -2.55
C MET A 6 19.08 12.26 -2.35
N ARG A 7 19.97 13.04 -2.95
CA ARG A 7 19.78 14.50 -2.99
C ARG A 7 18.57 14.86 -3.86
N LYS A 8 17.86 15.90 -3.50
CA LYS A 8 16.71 16.42 -4.28
C LYS A 8 17.11 16.71 -5.73
N THR A 9 18.36 17.16 -5.96
CA THR A 9 18.92 17.43 -7.30
C THR A 9 19.18 16.17 -8.15
N ASP A 10 19.31 15.00 -7.51
CA ASP A 10 19.59 13.73 -8.19
C ASP A 10 18.31 12.99 -8.58
N PHE A 11 17.16 13.43 -8.05
CA PHE A 11 15.87 12.89 -8.41
C PHE A 11 15.51 13.27 -9.85
N ALA A 12 15.19 12.26 -10.65
CA ALA A 12 14.63 12.43 -11.99
C ALA A 12 13.63 11.29 -12.23
N PRO A 13 12.36 11.58 -12.61
CA PRO A 13 11.33 10.56 -12.79
C PRO A 13 11.77 9.42 -13.73
N VAL A 14 12.52 9.74 -14.80
CA VAL A 14 13.18 8.74 -15.62
C VAL A 14 14.63 9.18 -15.89
N LYS A 15 15.59 8.30 -15.67
CA LYS A 15 17.03 8.57 -15.89
C LYS A 15 17.67 7.43 -16.68
N ARG A 16 18.50 7.77 -17.65
CA ARG A 16 19.33 6.79 -18.37
C ARG A 16 20.65 6.57 -17.61
N MET A 17 20.99 5.32 -17.38
CA MET A 17 22.19 4.89 -16.65
C MET A 17 22.94 3.84 -17.48
N GLY A 18 23.85 4.28 -18.38
CA GLY A 18 24.54 3.35 -19.28
C GLY A 18 23.58 2.62 -20.22
N GLY A 19 23.49 1.30 -20.10
CA GLY A 19 22.58 0.44 -20.89
C GLY A 19 21.20 0.21 -20.27
N MET A 20 20.88 0.90 -19.15
CA MET A 20 19.62 0.73 -18.41
C MET A 20 18.91 2.06 -18.24
N TYR A 21 17.64 1.99 -17.87
CA TYR A 21 16.83 3.11 -17.40
C TYR A 21 16.44 2.90 -15.94
N GLN A 22 16.31 4.00 -15.21
CA GLN A 22 15.74 4.03 -13.88
C GLN A 22 14.46 4.85 -13.91
N LEU A 23 13.39 4.27 -13.38
CA LEU A 23 12.14 4.95 -13.07
C LEU A 23 12.16 5.30 -11.58
N MET A 24 11.97 6.58 -11.24
CA MET A 24 11.91 7.08 -9.88
C MET A 24 10.55 7.72 -9.65
N PHE A 25 9.88 7.35 -8.56
CA PHE A 25 8.53 7.85 -8.24
C PHE A 25 8.26 7.75 -6.73
N HIS A 26 7.11 8.24 -6.27
CA HIS A 26 6.82 8.37 -4.84
C HIS A 26 7.92 9.10 -4.09
N ARG A 27 8.28 10.29 -4.60
CA ARG A 27 9.21 11.19 -3.95
C ARG A 27 8.59 11.69 -2.65
N GLU A 28 9.37 11.61 -1.59
CA GLU A 28 9.07 12.18 -0.28
C GLU A 28 10.29 12.98 0.17
N ASP A 29 10.10 14.25 0.49
CA ASP A 29 11.19 15.06 1.01
C ASP A 29 11.54 14.61 2.43
N VAL A 30 12.82 14.50 2.73
CA VAL A 30 13.33 14.08 4.05
C VAL A 30 13.41 15.30 4.93
N THR A 31 12.82 15.20 6.12
CA THR A 31 12.91 16.20 7.17
C THR A 31 13.69 15.65 8.36
N GLU A 32 14.36 16.55 9.11
CA GLU A 32 15.01 16.20 10.35
C GLU A 32 14.35 16.94 11.52
N PRO A 33 14.30 16.33 12.72
CA PRO A 33 13.72 16.98 13.88
C PRO A 33 14.59 18.14 14.37
N VAL A 34 13.97 19.28 14.63
CA VAL A 34 14.58 20.41 15.30
C VAL A 34 14.37 20.24 16.80
N TYR A 35 15.47 20.21 17.56
CA TYR A 35 15.43 20.00 18.99
C TYR A 35 15.47 21.32 19.75
N GLN A 36 14.82 21.37 20.93
CA GLN A 36 15.04 22.44 21.89
C GLN A 36 16.46 22.33 22.45
N LEU A 37 17.19 23.44 22.41
CA LEU A 37 18.54 23.51 22.95
C LEU A 37 18.52 24.37 24.22
N ASP A 38 19.40 24.03 25.16
CA ASP A 38 19.68 24.85 26.34
C ASP A 38 20.71 25.97 26.02
N ASP A 39 21.08 26.76 27.03
CA ASP A 39 22.02 27.86 26.86
C ASP A 39 23.44 27.42 26.46
N ASN A 40 23.76 26.14 26.58
CA ASN A 40 25.05 25.56 26.19
C ASN A 40 24.98 24.90 24.78
N GLY A 41 23.79 24.88 24.14
CA GLY A 41 23.55 24.24 22.84
C GLY A 41 23.33 22.72 22.93
N GLU A 42 23.08 22.18 24.12
CA GLU A 42 22.73 20.77 24.30
C GLU A 42 21.22 20.55 24.20
N LYS A 43 20.81 19.34 23.76
CA LYS A 43 19.39 19.00 23.62
C LYS A 43 18.73 18.92 25.00
N VAL A 44 17.65 19.67 25.18
CA VAL A 44 16.80 19.59 26.37
C VAL A 44 16.05 18.25 26.38
N ILE A 45 16.17 17.53 27.49
CA ILE A 45 15.50 16.24 27.69
C ILE A 45 14.15 16.47 28.39
N GLY A 46 13.07 15.91 27.86
CA GLY A 46 11.75 15.97 28.47
C GLY A 46 11.58 15.03 29.66
N GLU A 47 10.44 15.07 30.30
CA GLU A 47 10.10 14.22 31.45
C GLU A 47 10.07 12.74 31.11
N ASP A 48 9.85 12.39 29.81
CA ASP A 48 9.87 11.02 29.26
C ASP A 48 11.26 10.48 28.96
N GLY A 49 12.33 11.29 29.21
CA GLY A 49 13.71 10.94 28.94
C GLY A 49 14.14 11.11 27.47
N ASN A 50 13.29 11.66 26.61
CA ASN A 50 13.59 11.91 25.20
C ASN A 50 13.88 13.39 24.94
N PRO A 51 14.70 13.75 23.91
CA PRO A 51 14.91 15.13 23.50
C PRO A 51 13.60 15.80 23.06
N ILE A 52 13.36 17.02 23.51
CA ILE A 52 12.18 17.81 23.13
C ILE A 52 12.32 18.26 21.68
N ILE A 53 11.34 17.86 20.83
CA ILE A 53 11.26 18.26 19.42
C ILE A 53 10.37 19.50 19.33
N THR A 54 10.88 20.57 18.72
CA THR A 54 10.16 21.84 18.53
C THR A 54 9.61 22.03 17.12
N GLY A 55 10.09 21.22 16.15
CA GLY A 55 9.67 21.31 14.77
C GLY A 55 10.35 20.28 13.88
N GLN A 56 10.17 20.46 12.57
CA GLN A 56 10.82 19.68 11.52
C GLN A 56 11.49 20.66 10.55
N GLU A 57 12.71 20.39 10.12
CA GLU A 57 13.43 21.16 9.12
C GLU A 57 13.63 20.33 7.85
N GLU A 58 13.41 20.97 6.68
CA GLU A 58 13.65 20.32 5.40
C GLU A 58 15.14 20.14 5.13
N THR A 59 15.51 18.96 4.66
CA THR A 59 16.88 18.67 4.22
C THR A 59 17.01 18.83 2.69
N ASP A 60 18.21 18.72 2.17
CA ASP A 60 18.48 18.63 0.72
C ASP A 60 18.25 17.21 0.16
N LEU A 61 17.74 16.29 1.01
CA LEU A 61 17.49 14.91 0.68
C LEU A 61 16.01 14.65 0.37
N CYS A 62 15.76 13.69 -0.51
CA CYS A 62 14.48 13.06 -0.71
C CYS A 62 14.61 11.54 -0.77
N SER A 63 13.54 10.83 -0.48
CA SER A 63 13.42 9.40 -0.73
C SER A 63 12.51 9.16 -1.91
N ALA A 64 12.79 8.13 -2.71
CA ALA A 64 11.95 7.71 -3.83
C ALA A 64 12.02 6.20 -4.02
N LEU A 65 10.97 5.65 -4.64
CA LEU A 65 11.00 4.28 -5.15
C LEU A 65 11.76 4.28 -6.48
N VAL A 66 12.68 3.32 -6.64
CA VAL A 66 13.52 3.18 -7.83
C VAL A 66 13.36 1.79 -8.41
N GLU A 67 13.06 1.74 -9.72
CA GLU A 67 13.06 0.52 -10.53
C GLU A 67 14.02 0.68 -11.70
N ALA A 68 14.95 -0.25 -11.85
CA ALA A 68 15.85 -0.32 -13.03
C ALA A 68 15.29 -1.30 -14.05
N PHE A 69 15.41 -0.95 -15.35
CA PHE A 69 14.97 -1.79 -16.46
C PHE A 69 15.82 -1.58 -17.71
N HIS A 70 15.89 -2.59 -18.59
CA HIS A 70 16.75 -2.60 -19.77
C HIS A 70 16.06 -2.19 -21.06
N GLU A 71 14.73 -2.30 -21.13
CA GLU A 71 13.98 -1.88 -22.30
C GLU A 71 13.95 -0.34 -22.42
N LYS A 72 13.77 0.16 -23.66
CA LYS A 72 13.70 1.60 -23.89
C LYS A 72 12.56 2.22 -23.05
N ALA A 73 12.86 3.31 -22.35
CA ALA A 73 11.87 4.07 -21.61
C ALA A 73 10.94 4.79 -22.59
N THR A 74 9.85 4.14 -22.96
CA THR A 74 8.73 4.75 -23.67
C THR A 74 7.64 5.13 -22.70
N GLU A 75 6.74 6.04 -23.08
CA GLU A 75 5.58 6.39 -22.28
C GLU A 75 4.78 5.14 -21.88
N SER A 76 4.52 4.24 -22.83
CA SER A 76 3.82 2.99 -22.57
C SER A 76 4.55 2.09 -21.55
N ALA A 77 5.88 1.99 -21.61
CA ALA A 77 6.66 1.20 -20.65
C ALA A 77 6.60 1.80 -19.24
N VAL A 78 6.68 3.12 -19.12
CA VAL A 78 6.55 3.83 -17.83
C VAL A 78 5.15 3.67 -17.26
N ARG A 79 4.09 3.91 -18.07
CA ARG A 79 2.70 3.74 -17.67
C ARG A 79 2.43 2.33 -17.16
N SER A 80 2.89 1.31 -17.91
CA SER A 80 2.69 -0.09 -17.53
C SER A 80 3.35 -0.43 -16.18
N ARG A 81 4.55 0.10 -15.91
CA ARG A 81 5.29 -0.15 -14.66
C ARG A 81 4.61 0.50 -13.47
N LEU A 82 4.20 1.76 -13.61
CA LEU A 82 3.48 2.47 -12.55
C LEU A 82 2.12 1.81 -12.26
N ALA A 83 1.35 1.47 -13.29
CA ALA A 83 0.08 0.77 -13.11
C ALA A 83 0.29 -0.55 -12.35
N LYS A 84 1.26 -1.37 -12.78
CA LYS A 84 1.59 -2.65 -12.11
C LYS A 84 2.00 -2.46 -10.65
N TYR A 85 2.72 -1.38 -10.33
CA TYR A 85 3.08 -1.07 -8.95
C TYR A 85 1.83 -0.82 -8.10
N TYR A 86 0.93 0.06 -8.55
CA TYR A 86 -0.30 0.37 -7.81
C TYR A 86 -1.22 -0.84 -7.72
N ASP A 87 -1.33 -1.64 -8.79
CA ASP A 87 -2.10 -2.89 -8.76
C ASP A 87 -1.54 -3.85 -7.72
N SER A 88 -0.22 -4.03 -7.65
CA SER A 88 0.41 -4.92 -6.67
C SER A 88 0.18 -4.49 -5.21
N ILE A 89 0.15 -3.18 -4.94
CA ILE A 89 -0.18 -2.66 -3.60
C ILE A 89 -1.65 -2.89 -3.28
N THR A 90 -2.54 -2.64 -4.24
CA THR A 90 -3.98 -2.86 -4.10
C THR A 90 -4.27 -4.33 -3.81
N ASP A 91 -3.69 -5.24 -4.61
CA ASP A 91 -3.83 -6.69 -4.43
C ASP A 91 -3.31 -7.14 -3.06
N TRP A 92 -2.15 -6.62 -2.64
CA TRP A 92 -1.58 -6.96 -1.34
C TRP A 92 -2.46 -6.47 -0.17
N LYS A 93 -3.00 -5.26 -0.26
CA LYS A 93 -3.93 -4.71 0.73
C LYS A 93 -5.21 -5.56 0.82
N ILE A 94 -5.80 -5.92 -0.32
CA ILE A 94 -6.97 -6.79 -0.35
C ILE A 94 -6.65 -8.12 0.31
N LEU A 95 -5.52 -8.72 -0.06
CA LEU A 95 -5.13 -10.05 0.37
C LEU A 95 -4.94 -10.15 1.90
N SER A 96 -4.30 -9.15 2.52
CA SER A 96 -3.76 -9.25 3.87
C SER A 96 -4.28 -8.21 4.87
N GLY A 97 -5.02 -7.21 4.41
CA GLY A 97 -5.36 -6.04 5.23
C GLY A 97 -6.73 -6.09 5.91
N PHE A 98 -7.56 -7.09 5.61
CA PHE A 98 -8.91 -7.15 6.19
C PHE A 98 -8.90 -7.78 7.57
N GLU A 99 -9.56 -7.10 8.51
CA GLU A 99 -9.85 -7.62 9.85
C GLU A 99 -11.36 -7.57 10.12
N TRP A 100 -11.90 -8.67 10.65
CA TRP A 100 -13.29 -8.74 11.07
C TRP A 100 -13.35 -9.17 12.54
N ARG A 101 -13.99 -8.34 13.38
CA ARG A 101 -14.05 -8.55 14.84
C ARG A 101 -12.68 -8.80 15.48
N GLY A 102 -11.64 -8.08 15.03
CA GLY A 102 -10.27 -8.23 15.52
C GLY A 102 -9.52 -9.49 15.02
N MET A 103 -10.13 -10.26 14.14
CA MET A 103 -9.51 -11.43 13.52
C MET A 103 -9.01 -11.07 12.13
N LYS A 104 -7.75 -11.38 11.83
CA LYS A 104 -7.20 -11.25 10.47
C LYS A 104 -7.87 -12.23 9.53
N VAL A 105 -8.34 -11.73 8.40
CA VAL A 105 -8.99 -12.52 7.36
C VAL A 105 -8.19 -12.43 6.06
N TRP A 106 -7.78 -13.57 5.56
CA TRP A 106 -7.01 -13.65 4.33
C TRP A 106 -7.96 -13.70 3.12
N LEU A 107 -8.00 -12.60 2.34
CA LEU A 107 -8.93 -12.44 1.20
C LEU A 107 -8.28 -12.88 -0.13
N SER A 108 -7.68 -14.08 -0.19
CA SER A 108 -7.29 -14.67 -1.48
C SER A 108 -8.52 -14.88 -2.37
N MET A 109 -8.33 -14.94 -3.70
CA MET A 109 -9.44 -15.21 -4.64
C MET A 109 -10.18 -16.49 -4.29
N GLU A 110 -9.47 -17.53 -3.86
CA GLU A 110 -10.06 -18.79 -3.43
C GLU A 110 -10.95 -18.60 -2.19
N ASN A 111 -10.47 -17.89 -1.18
CA ASN A 111 -11.25 -17.60 0.03
C ASN A 111 -12.45 -16.72 -0.28
N GLN A 112 -12.29 -15.68 -1.10
CA GLN A 112 -13.42 -14.83 -1.53
C GLN A 112 -14.50 -15.67 -2.22
N PHE A 113 -14.11 -16.59 -3.09
CA PHE A 113 -15.05 -17.51 -3.76
C PHE A 113 -15.75 -18.42 -2.75
N ASN A 114 -15.01 -19.00 -1.79
CA ASN A 114 -15.57 -19.89 -0.76
C ASN A 114 -16.55 -19.14 0.14
N TYR A 115 -16.21 -17.90 0.56
CA TYR A 115 -17.09 -17.07 1.38
C TYR A 115 -18.38 -16.73 0.62
N LYS A 116 -18.25 -16.37 -0.66
CA LYS A 116 -19.40 -16.10 -1.51
C LYS A 116 -20.28 -17.35 -1.68
N ALA A 117 -19.71 -18.50 -1.98
CA ALA A 117 -20.45 -19.74 -2.18
C ALA A 117 -21.22 -20.15 -0.91
N ALA A 118 -20.59 -20.05 0.25
CA ALA A 118 -21.24 -20.35 1.52
C ALA A 118 -22.37 -19.35 1.85
N TYR A 119 -22.14 -18.06 1.60
CA TYR A 119 -23.17 -17.02 1.76
C TYR A 119 -24.36 -17.23 0.83
N ASP A 120 -24.11 -17.44 -0.46
CA ASP A 120 -25.18 -17.67 -1.45
C ASP A 120 -26.01 -18.91 -1.07
N LEU A 121 -25.36 -20.00 -0.65
CA LEU A 121 -26.05 -21.21 -0.23
C LEU A 121 -26.89 -20.98 1.03
N ALA A 122 -26.35 -20.24 2.00
CA ALA A 122 -27.08 -19.90 3.23
C ALA A 122 -28.32 -19.04 2.94
N VAL A 123 -28.20 -18.08 2.01
CA VAL A 123 -29.34 -17.25 1.56
C VAL A 123 -30.39 -18.12 0.85
N GLN A 124 -29.98 -18.96 -0.10
CA GLN A 124 -30.89 -19.82 -0.87
C GLN A 124 -31.64 -20.83 -0.01
N THR A 125 -31.00 -21.30 1.06
CA THR A 125 -31.57 -22.28 1.99
C THR A 125 -32.24 -21.65 3.23
N ASN A 126 -32.29 -20.31 3.26
CA ASN A 126 -32.78 -19.56 4.43
C ASN A 126 -32.11 -20.01 5.74
N GLY A 127 -30.79 -20.19 5.70
CA GLY A 127 -29.95 -20.58 6.83
C GLY A 127 -29.87 -22.10 7.09
N ALA A 128 -30.58 -22.95 6.34
CA ALA A 128 -30.56 -24.39 6.60
C ALA A 128 -29.21 -25.07 6.28
N SER A 129 -28.30 -24.40 5.55
CA SER A 129 -26.94 -24.88 5.28
C SER A 129 -25.94 -24.54 6.38
N LEU A 130 -26.35 -23.81 7.39
CA LEU A 130 -25.50 -23.46 8.54
C LEU A 130 -25.54 -24.59 9.60
N PRO A 131 -24.48 -24.74 10.44
CA PRO A 131 -23.35 -23.86 10.55
C PRO A 131 -22.29 -24.08 9.46
N VAL A 132 -21.48 -23.02 9.17
CA VAL A 132 -20.28 -23.07 8.33
C VAL A 132 -19.07 -22.55 9.09
N THR A 133 -17.91 -23.18 8.92
CA THR A 133 -16.68 -22.78 9.61
C THR A 133 -15.64 -22.28 8.62
N PHE A 134 -15.05 -21.10 8.89
CA PHE A 134 -13.91 -20.60 8.15
C PHE A 134 -12.66 -20.52 9.05
N LYS A 135 -11.50 -20.58 8.40
CA LYS A 135 -10.21 -20.39 9.06
C LYS A 135 -9.74 -18.94 8.85
N PHE A 136 -9.55 -18.24 9.97
CA PHE A 136 -9.02 -16.90 10.08
C PHE A 136 -7.66 -16.90 10.80
N GLY A 137 -7.11 -15.73 11.07
CA GLY A 137 -5.85 -15.56 11.79
C GLY A 137 -4.63 -15.76 10.89
N THR A 138 -3.52 -16.15 11.50
CA THR A 138 -2.26 -16.40 10.80
C THR A 138 -1.94 -17.90 10.77
N THR A 139 -0.87 -18.28 10.06
CA THR A 139 -0.41 -19.67 10.03
C THR A 139 0.01 -20.15 11.41
N GLU A 140 0.63 -19.28 12.22
CA GLU A 140 1.10 -19.58 13.57
C GLU A 140 -0.04 -19.56 14.59
N ASN A 141 -1.07 -18.72 14.35
CA ASN A 141 -2.21 -18.55 15.26
C ASN A 141 -3.53 -18.65 14.48
N PRO A 142 -3.93 -19.84 14.04
CA PRO A 142 -5.18 -20.04 13.29
C PRO A 142 -6.39 -19.93 14.23
N ILE A 143 -7.45 -19.30 13.73
CA ILE A 143 -8.73 -19.16 14.39
C ILE A 143 -9.79 -19.83 13.51
N TYR A 144 -10.46 -20.86 14.03
CA TYR A 144 -11.58 -21.51 13.33
C TYR A 144 -12.87 -20.88 13.83
N TYR A 145 -13.49 -20.03 12.99
CA TYR A 145 -14.71 -19.32 13.34
C TYR A 145 -15.92 -19.98 12.70
N GLN A 146 -16.90 -20.35 13.52
CA GLN A 146 -18.15 -20.96 13.08
C GLN A 146 -19.26 -19.90 13.00
N PHE A 147 -19.90 -19.84 11.89
CA PHE A 147 -21.10 -19.01 11.65
C PHE A 147 -22.35 -19.85 11.83
N ASP A 148 -23.11 -19.55 12.86
CA ASP A 148 -24.33 -20.29 13.21
C ASP A 148 -25.59 -19.65 12.62
N THR A 149 -25.54 -18.37 12.25
CA THR A 149 -26.69 -17.62 11.75
C THR A 149 -26.41 -16.94 10.42
N LEU A 150 -27.47 -16.80 9.60
CA LEU A 150 -27.40 -16.08 8.33
C LEU A 150 -27.06 -14.60 8.54
N GLU A 151 -27.54 -13.98 9.61
CA GLU A 151 -27.26 -12.58 9.93
C GLU A 151 -25.75 -12.36 10.14
N GLU A 152 -25.11 -13.19 10.92
CA GLU A 152 -23.68 -13.09 11.22
C GLU A 152 -22.82 -13.34 9.97
N LEU A 153 -23.18 -14.34 9.15
CA LEU A 153 -22.51 -14.62 7.89
C LEU A 153 -22.70 -13.47 6.89
N SER A 154 -23.86 -12.82 6.88
CA SER A 154 -24.16 -11.64 6.06
C SER A 154 -23.33 -10.43 6.48
N ASP A 155 -23.21 -10.17 7.79
CA ASP A 155 -22.37 -9.10 8.34
C ASP A 155 -20.91 -9.29 7.92
N PHE A 156 -20.37 -10.48 8.08
CA PHE A 156 -19.01 -10.81 7.65
C PHE A 156 -18.82 -10.60 6.15
N TYR A 157 -19.67 -11.19 5.32
CA TYR A 157 -19.55 -11.15 3.87
C TYR A 157 -19.69 -9.71 3.34
N SER A 158 -20.66 -8.95 3.84
CA SER A 158 -20.88 -7.56 3.45
C SER A 158 -19.69 -6.67 3.85
N SER A 159 -19.12 -6.89 5.03
CA SER A 159 -17.93 -6.18 5.49
C SER A 159 -16.72 -6.47 4.61
N ALA A 160 -16.51 -7.74 4.23
CA ALA A 160 -15.41 -8.14 3.34
C ALA A 160 -15.54 -7.51 1.94
N ILE A 161 -16.74 -7.53 1.34
CA ILE A 161 -16.99 -6.92 0.04
C ILE A 161 -16.83 -5.40 0.08
N SER A 162 -17.33 -4.74 1.13
CA SER A 162 -17.16 -3.30 1.32
C SER A 162 -15.67 -2.92 1.43
N TYR A 163 -14.89 -3.69 2.19
CA TYR A 163 -13.45 -3.51 2.29
C TYR A 163 -12.77 -3.62 0.93
N ILE A 164 -13.03 -4.70 0.17
CA ILE A 164 -12.46 -4.90 -1.18
C ILE A 164 -12.77 -3.71 -2.09
N ASN A 165 -14.04 -3.27 -2.14
CA ASN A 165 -14.47 -2.16 -3.00
C ASN A 165 -13.78 -0.85 -2.62
N ASN A 166 -13.60 -0.56 -1.33
CA ASN A 166 -12.90 0.63 -0.86
C ASN A 166 -11.43 0.61 -1.26
N ILE A 167 -10.73 -0.53 -1.11
CA ILE A 167 -9.31 -0.65 -1.50
C ILE A 167 -9.14 -0.56 -3.03
N LEU A 168 -10.07 -1.10 -3.82
CA LEU A 168 -10.08 -0.93 -5.28
C LEU A 168 -10.25 0.54 -5.67
N ALA A 169 -11.21 1.25 -5.05
CA ALA A 169 -11.44 2.67 -5.30
C ALA A 169 -10.20 3.52 -4.97
N GLU A 170 -9.57 3.30 -3.80
CA GLU A 170 -8.30 3.94 -3.45
C GLU A 170 -7.19 3.67 -4.48
N GLY A 171 -7.11 2.44 -5.00
CA GLY A 171 -6.13 2.05 -6.02
C GLY A 171 -6.35 2.79 -7.33
N TRP A 172 -7.59 2.97 -7.76
CA TRP A 172 -7.95 3.73 -8.96
C TRP A 172 -7.65 5.21 -8.79
N GLU A 173 -8.06 5.83 -7.69
CA GLU A 173 -7.75 7.23 -7.38
C GLU A 173 -6.25 7.51 -7.45
N LYS A 174 -5.43 6.64 -6.90
CA LYS A 174 -3.96 6.79 -6.95
C LYS A 174 -3.40 6.69 -8.37
N LYS A 175 -3.96 5.82 -9.21
CA LYS A 175 -3.56 5.71 -10.62
C LYS A 175 -4.00 6.93 -11.44
N ASP A 176 -5.20 7.45 -11.17
CA ASP A 176 -5.74 8.61 -11.85
C ASP A 176 -5.04 9.92 -11.43
N ALA A 177 -4.51 9.96 -10.21
CA ALA A 177 -3.76 11.11 -9.69
C ALA A 177 -2.30 11.19 -10.17
N ILE A 178 -1.82 10.25 -10.99
CA ILE A 178 -0.44 10.30 -11.52
C ILE A 178 -0.30 11.50 -12.45
N ASP A 179 0.59 12.45 -12.11
CA ASP A 179 0.95 13.54 -13.02
C ASP A 179 1.87 13.04 -14.13
N TRP A 180 1.30 12.75 -15.27
CA TRP A 180 2.04 12.24 -16.43
C TRP A 180 3.00 13.28 -17.04
N ASN A 181 2.81 14.58 -16.81
CA ASN A 181 3.71 15.62 -17.29
C ASN A 181 5.11 15.48 -16.68
N GLU A 182 5.22 14.98 -15.46
CA GLU A 182 6.52 14.69 -14.84
C GLU A 182 7.37 13.68 -15.65
N TYR A 183 6.70 12.83 -16.42
CA TYR A 183 7.33 11.77 -17.22
C TYR A 183 7.51 12.15 -18.70
N GLU A 184 6.70 13.06 -19.25
CA GLU A 184 6.73 13.44 -20.67
C GLU A 184 8.01 14.19 -21.09
N VAL A 185 8.54 15.04 -20.22
CA VAL A 185 9.75 15.85 -20.49
C VAL A 185 10.94 14.95 -20.84
N LEU A 186 10.96 13.73 -20.33
CA LEU A 186 12.06 12.79 -20.46
C LEU A 186 11.88 11.82 -21.62
N LEU A 187 10.63 11.60 -22.05
CA LEU A 187 10.29 10.74 -23.18
C LEU A 187 10.46 11.45 -24.53
N ASN A 188 10.36 12.80 -24.54
CA ASN A 188 10.52 13.64 -25.71
C ASN A 188 11.97 14.09 -25.97
N ASN A 189 12.89 13.90 -25.05
CA ASN A 189 14.30 14.12 -25.29
C ASN A 189 14.82 12.99 -26.20
N LYS A 190 14.85 13.27 -27.50
CA LYS A 190 15.56 12.47 -28.51
C LYS A 190 17.04 12.39 -28.11
N TYR A 191 17.46 11.25 -27.61
CA TYR A 191 18.86 10.85 -27.58
C TYR A 191 19.11 9.78 -28.63
#